data_64d67fc651a474cc0e2089f71f016e34
#
_entry.id   64d67fc651a474cc0e2089f71f016e34
#
_cell.length_a   1.000
_cell.length_b   1.000
_cell.length_c   1.000
_cell.angle_alpha   90.00
_cell.angle_beta   90.00
_cell.angle_gamma   90.00
#
_symmetry.space_group_name_H-M   'P 1'
#
loop_
_entity.id
_entity.type
_entity.pdbx_description
1 polymer ?
#
loop_
_entity_poly.entity_id
_entity_poly.type
_entity_poly.pdbx_seq_one_letter_code
_entity_poly.pdbx_strand_id
1 'polypeptide(L)'
;ICGGFIALHDAFTRMISAGKMANHPIEEELAAVSVGVVDGEVCLDLPYVEDSTAEVDLNVVMTSSGKFVEVQGTAEDGPFERKSLEEMLDAAAVGITEITEAQRSLLSTPPVERAN
;
A
#
# COMPACT_ATOMS: atom_id res chain seq x y z
N ILE A 1 -5.68 -1.65 -4.26
CA ILE A 1 -5.82 -0.54 -3.29
C ILE A 1 -5.08 0.70 -3.75
N CYS A 2 -3.81 0.58 -4.15
CA CYS A 2 -3.00 1.73 -4.53
C CYS A 2 -3.57 2.48 -5.74
N GLY A 3 -3.96 1.76 -6.80
CA GLY A 3 -4.60 2.34 -7.98
C GLY A 3 -6.00 2.86 -7.67
N GLY A 4 -6.75 2.13 -6.85
CA GLY A 4 -8.08 2.55 -6.39
C GLY A 4 -8.04 3.85 -5.60
N PHE A 5 -7.01 4.04 -4.78
CA PHE A 5 -6.78 5.29 -4.07
C PHE A 5 -6.64 6.46 -5.04
N ILE A 6 -5.81 6.33 -6.07
CA ILE A 6 -5.60 7.39 -7.07
C ILE A 6 -6.89 7.69 -7.82
N ALA A 7 -7.63 6.66 -8.24
CA ALA A 7 -8.89 6.83 -8.94
C ALA A 7 -9.92 7.59 -8.09
N LEU A 8 -10.04 7.23 -6.82
CA LEU A 8 -10.97 7.89 -5.89
C LEU A 8 -10.55 9.34 -5.62
N HIS A 9 -9.27 9.57 -5.41
CA HIS A 9 -8.72 10.91 -5.23
C HIS A 9 -9.01 11.80 -6.45
N ASP A 10 -8.79 11.28 -7.66
CA ASP A 10 -9.08 12.01 -8.90
C ASP A 10 -10.57 12.33 -9.03
N ALA A 11 -11.45 11.37 -8.68
CA ALA A 11 -12.89 11.59 -8.71
C ALA A 11 -13.29 12.75 -7.77
N PHE A 12 -12.79 12.78 -6.55
CA PHE A 12 -13.06 13.87 -5.61
C PHE A 12 -12.50 15.20 -6.10
N THR A 13 -11.30 15.20 -6.69
CA THR A 13 -10.68 16.40 -7.26
C THR A 13 -11.57 16.99 -8.38
N ARG A 14 -12.11 16.13 -9.25
CA ARG A 14 -13.03 16.56 -10.31
C ARG A 14 -14.33 17.11 -9.75
N MET A 15 -14.85 16.50 -8.67
CA MET A 15 -16.06 16.99 -8.00
C MET A 15 -15.85 18.38 -7.38
N ILE A 16 -14.70 18.62 -6.78
CA ILE A 16 -14.33 19.94 -6.23
C ILE A 16 -14.25 20.96 -7.36
N SER A 17 -13.58 20.65 -8.46
CA SER A 17 -13.45 21.52 -9.63
C SER A 17 -14.79 21.83 -10.28
N ALA A 18 -15.74 20.88 -10.21
CA ALA A 18 -17.10 21.08 -10.74
C ALA A 18 -18.04 21.81 -9.76
N GLY A 19 -17.55 22.20 -8.59
CA GLY A 19 -18.34 22.89 -7.57
C GLY A 19 -19.32 22.00 -6.80
N LYS A 20 -19.20 20.68 -6.93
CA LYS A 20 -20.08 19.72 -6.25
C LYS A 20 -19.64 19.37 -4.83
N MET A 21 -18.43 19.74 -4.46
CA MET A 21 -17.81 19.43 -3.17
C MET A 21 -16.89 20.57 -2.76
N ALA A 22 -16.96 20.99 -1.49
CA ALA A 22 -16.18 22.12 -0.99
C ALA A 22 -14.76 21.72 -0.59
N ASN A 23 -14.60 20.54 0.07
CA ASN A 23 -13.33 20.08 0.60
C ASN A 23 -13.06 18.64 0.16
N HIS A 24 -11.77 18.32 0.03
CA HIS A 24 -11.33 16.97 -0.32
C HIS A 24 -11.48 16.05 0.91
N PRO A 25 -12.22 14.93 0.83
CA PRO A 25 -12.44 14.04 1.98
C PRO A 25 -11.26 13.15 2.32
N ILE A 26 -10.30 13.01 1.41
CA ILE A 26 -9.09 12.20 1.65
C ILE A 26 -8.05 13.08 2.31
N GLU A 27 -7.66 12.71 3.54
CA GLU A 27 -6.71 13.48 4.34
C GLU A 27 -5.25 13.06 4.12
N GLU A 28 -5.02 11.79 3.80
CA GLU A 28 -3.68 11.27 3.58
C GLU A 28 -3.68 10.10 2.58
N GLU A 29 -2.51 9.76 2.07
CA GLU A 29 -2.33 8.66 1.13
C GLU A 29 -2.45 7.31 1.83
N LEU A 30 -2.86 6.30 1.08
CA LEU A 30 -3.06 4.93 1.53
C LEU A 30 -2.46 3.97 0.50
N ALA A 31 -1.75 2.97 0.97
CA ALA A 31 -1.18 1.95 0.11
C ALA A 31 -1.21 0.58 0.76
N ALA A 32 -1.15 -0.43 -0.07
CA ALA A 32 -1.07 -1.83 0.36
C ALA A 32 0.11 -2.53 -0.31
N VAL A 33 0.76 -3.40 0.43
CA VAL A 33 1.84 -4.25 -0.07
C VAL A 33 1.69 -5.66 0.47
N SER A 34 2.25 -6.62 -0.28
CA SER A 34 2.42 -8.00 0.17
C SER A 34 3.88 -8.21 0.55
N VAL A 35 4.09 -8.84 1.69
CA VAL A 35 5.42 -9.19 2.20
C VAL A 35 5.39 -10.66 2.61
N GLY A 36 6.45 -11.37 2.39
CA GLY A 36 6.53 -12.76 2.83
C GLY A 36 7.94 -13.16 3.21
N VAL A 37 8.05 -14.39 3.71
CA VAL A 37 9.33 -15.04 3.99
C VAL A 37 9.50 -16.19 3.00
N VAL A 38 10.57 -16.15 2.23
CA VAL A 38 10.94 -17.19 1.26
C VAL A 38 12.39 -17.60 1.56
N ASP A 39 12.60 -18.89 1.86
CA ASP A 39 13.90 -19.42 2.23
C ASP A 39 14.58 -18.64 3.38
N GLY A 40 13.79 -18.24 4.37
CA GLY A 40 14.26 -17.50 5.53
C GLY A 40 14.50 -16.00 5.28
N GLU A 41 14.27 -15.50 4.09
CA GLU A 41 14.46 -14.09 3.73
C GLU A 41 13.12 -13.37 3.57
N VAL A 42 13.06 -12.12 4.06
CA VAL A 42 11.90 -11.24 3.91
C VAL A 42 11.90 -10.66 2.49
N CYS A 43 10.81 -10.86 1.77
CA CYS A 43 10.61 -10.38 0.40
C CYS A 43 9.39 -9.48 0.33
N LEU A 44 9.55 -8.32 -0.33
CA LEU A 44 8.48 -7.35 -0.56
C LEU A 44 7.88 -7.57 -1.96
N ASP A 45 6.54 -7.42 -2.08
CA ASP A 45 5.80 -7.56 -3.34
C ASP A 45 6.08 -8.88 -4.05
N LEU A 46 5.77 -9.98 -3.38
CA LEU A 46 6.02 -11.33 -3.88
C LEU A 46 5.35 -11.58 -5.25
N PRO A 47 6.11 -11.98 -6.30
CA PRO A 47 5.53 -12.53 -7.50
C PRO A 47 4.78 -13.83 -7.20
N TYR A 48 3.82 -14.21 -8.04
CA TYR A 48 2.99 -15.40 -7.82
C TYR A 48 3.80 -16.67 -7.52
N VAL A 49 4.91 -16.88 -8.20
CA VAL A 49 5.78 -18.06 -8.01
C VAL A 49 6.41 -18.06 -6.62
N GLU A 50 6.88 -16.92 -6.13
CA GLU A 50 7.42 -16.79 -4.78
C GLU A 50 6.33 -16.87 -3.72
N ASP A 51 5.15 -16.27 -3.98
CA ASP A 51 3.99 -16.32 -3.10
C ASP A 51 3.54 -17.76 -2.87
N SER A 52 3.51 -18.60 -3.90
CA SER A 52 3.11 -20.00 -3.80
C SER A 52 4.09 -20.85 -2.97
N THR A 53 5.32 -20.40 -2.77
CA THR A 53 6.37 -21.08 -1.99
C THR A 53 6.71 -20.37 -0.69
N ALA A 54 6.04 -19.25 -0.38
CA ALA A 54 6.31 -18.48 0.82
C ALA A 54 5.96 -19.25 2.09
N GLU A 55 6.84 -19.22 3.06
CA GLU A 55 6.63 -19.78 4.40
C GLU A 55 5.62 -18.96 5.19
N VAL A 56 5.63 -17.65 4.99
CA VAL A 56 4.71 -16.69 5.59
C VAL A 56 4.28 -15.72 4.50
N ASP A 57 2.98 -15.39 4.50
CA ASP A 57 2.39 -14.41 3.59
C ASP A 57 1.66 -13.35 4.40
N LEU A 58 2.05 -12.10 4.24
CA LEU A 58 1.53 -10.95 4.98
C LEU A 58 1.04 -9.87 4.02
N ASN A 59 -0.19 -9.40 4.22
CA ASN A 59 -0.73 -8.24 3.52
C ASN A 59 -0.85 -7.08 4.51
N VAL A 60 -0.33 -5.93 4.13
CA VAL A 60 -0.29 -4.74 4.99
C VAL A 60 -0.89 -3.56 4.24
N VAL A 61 -1.83 -2.89 4.87
CA VAL A 61 -2.40 -1.62 4.40
C VAL A 61 -2.05 -0.55 5.42
N MET A 62 -1.35 0.49 4.97
CA MET A 62 -0.91 1.59 5.83
C MET A 62 -1.17 2.94 5.20
N THR A 63 -1.32 3.93 6.06
CA THR A 63 -1.36 5.34 5.66
C THR A 63 0.06 5.90 5.52
N SER A 64 0.19 7.04 4.84
CA SER A 64 1.46 7.74 4.68
C SER A 64 2.06 8.22 6.01
N SER A 65 1.23 8.40 7.05
CA SER A 65 1.69 8.75 8.40
C SER A 65 2.17 7.56 9.23
N GLY A 66 2.16 6.35 8.67
CA GLY A 66 2.66 5.14 9.33
C GLY A 66 1.63 4.41 10.20
N LYS A 67 0.36 4.71 10.04
CA LYS A 67 -0.72 4.02 10.77
C LYS A 67 -1.22 2.83 9.97
N PHE A 68 -1.53 1.75 10.68
CA PHE A 68 -2.06 0.54 10.06
C PHE A 68 -3.57 0.62 9.88
N VAL A 69 -4.03 0.21 8.70
CA VAL A 69 -5.45 0.00 8.40
C VAL A 69 -5.77 -1.49 8.48
N GLU A 70 -4.88 -2.32 7.95
CA GLU A 70 -5.04 -3.78 7.96
C GLU A 70 -3.67 -4.44 8.02
N VAL A 71 -3.59 -5.51 8.83
CA VAL A 71 -2.46 -6.43 8.84
C VAL A 71 -3.06 -7.83 8.85
N GLN A 72 -2.83 -8.58 7.76
CA GLN A 72 -3.31 -9.94 7.61
C GLN A 72 -2.15 -10.84 7.26
N GLY A 73 -1.93 -11.88 8.07
CA GLY A 73 -0.81 -12.79 7.87
C GLY A 73 -1.21 -14.24 8.05
N THR A 74 -0.60 -15.12 7.27
CA THR A 74 -0.80 -16.56 7.33
C THR A 74 0.55 -17.25 7.30
N ALA A 75 0.75 -18.16 8.27
CA ALA A 75 1.88 -19.07 8.25
C ALA A 75 1.50 -20.30 7.43
N GLU A 76 2.16 -20.49 6.31
CA GLU A 76 1.88 -21.61 5.38
C GLU A 76 2.56 -22.90 5.81
N ASP A 77 3.75 -22.81 6.37
CA ASP A 77 4.60 -23.97 6.66
C ASP A 77 4.87 -24.16 8.17
N GLY A 78 4.20 -23.40 9.02
CA GLY A 78 4.35 -23.46 10.46
C GLY A 78 4.41 -22.07 11.09
N PRO A 79 4.24 -21.99 12.42
CA PRO A 79 4.18 -20.69 13.09
C PRO A 79 5.49 -19.92 12.93
N PHE A 80 5.38 -18.59 12.86
CA PHE A 80 6.52 -17.70 12.77
C PHE A 80 6.67 -16.88 14.05
N GLU A 81 7.91 -16.41 14.30
CA GLU A 81 8.25 -15.67 15.48
C GLU A 81 7.80 -14.20 15.38
N ARG A 82 7.62 -13.55 16.53
CA ARG A 82 7.31 -12.12 16.59
C ARG A 82 8.37 -11.28 15.87
N LYS A 83 9.64 -11.64 16.00
CA LYS A 83 10.74 -10.95 15.31
C LYS A 83 10.54 -10.95 13.80
N SER A 84 10.11 -12.08 13.23
CA SER A 84 9.82 -12.18 11.80
C SER A 84 8.69 -11.25 11.38
N LEU A 85 7.65 -11.14 12.21
CA LEU A 85 6.56 -10.20 11.98
C LEU A 85 7.05 -8.75 11.98
N GLU A 86 7.88 -8.38 12.93
CA GLU A 86 8.45 -7.03 13.01
C GLU A 86 9.30 -6.70 11.77
N GLU A 87 10.13 -7.64 11.33
CA GLU A 87 10.93 -7.48 10.11
C GLU A 87 10.06 -7.31 8.86
N MET A 88 8.98 -8.09 8.76
CA MET A 88 8.03 -7.97 7.65
C MET A 88 7.28 -6.63 7.68
N LEU A 89 6.89 -6.16 8.86
CA LEU A 89 6.22 -4.87 9.02
C LEU A 89 7.16 -3.71 8.67
N ASP A 90 8.43 -3.80 9.03
CA ASP A 90 9.44 -2.81 8.65
C ASP A 90 9.63 -2.75 7.14
N ALA A 91 9.72 -3.91 6.48
CA ALA A 91 9.80 -4.00 5.02
C ALA A 91 8.55 -3.42 4.36
N ALA A 92 7.38 -3.73 4.88
CA ALA A 92 6.11 -3.19 4.40
C ALA A 92 6.08 -1.66 4.51
N ALA A 93 6.54 -1.11 5.63
CA ALA A 93 6.58 0.33 5.85
C ALA A 93 7.46 1.05 4.82
N VAL A 94 8.61 0.48 4.47
CA VAL A 94 9.49 1.02 3.42
C VAL A 94 8.77 1.01 2.06
N GLY A 95 8.17 -0.10 1.69
CA GLY A 95 7.46 -0.24 0.42
C GLY A 95 6.26 0.72 0.32
N ILE A 96 5.51 0.85 1.40
CA ILE A 96 4.35 1.77 1.46
C ILE A 96 4.80 3.22 1.37
N THR A 97 5.90 3.59 2.02
CA THR A 97 6.48 4.94 1.90
C THR A 97 6.82 5.26 0.45
N GLU A 98 7.46 4.36 -0.27
CA GLU A 98 7.78 4.54 -1.69
C GLU A 98 6.53 4.70 -2.54
N ILE A 99 5.51 3.89 -2.30
CA ILE A 99 4.24 3.96 -3.05
C ILE A 99 3.50 5.27 -2.74
N THR A 100 3.39 5.66 -1.49
CA THR A 100 2.68 6.89 -1.10
C THR A 100 3.40 8.14 -1.59
N GLU A 101 4.72 8.13 -1.67
CA GLU A 101 5.48 9.21 -2.30
C GLU A 101 5.21 9.28 -3.80
N ALA A 102 5.14 8.12 -4.47
CA ALA A 102 4.77 8.06 -5.89
C ALA A 102 3.33 8.55 -6.13
N GLN A 103 2.39 8.17 -5.28
CA GLN A 103 1.01 8.65 -5.32
C GLN A 103 0.96 10.17 -5.17
N ARG A 104 1.67 10.71 -4.19
CA ARG A 104 1.73 12.16 -3.93
C ARG A 104 2.30 12.90 -5.12
N SER A 105 3.38 12.40 -5.70
CA SER A 105 4.01 12.98 -6.89
C SER A 105 3.04 12.97 -8.08
N LEU A 106 2.35 11.85 -8.32
CA LEU A 106 1.37 11.73 -9.40
C LEU A 106 0.18 12.67 -9.19
N LEU A 107 -0.33 12.76 -7.96
CA LEU A 107 -1.49 13.58 -7.62
C LEU A 107 -1.18 15.07 -7.54
N SER A 108 0.09 15.47 -7.52
CA SER A 108 0.49 16.88 -7.60
C SER A 108 0.13 17.52 -8.95
N THR A 109 -0.07 16.69 -9.99
CA THR A 109 -0.57 17.13 -11.30
C THR A 109 -2.05 16.77 -11.39
N PRO A 110 -2.96 17.73 -11.70
CA PRO A 110 -4.40 17.47 -11.81
C PRO A 110 -4.73 16.39 -12.85
N PRO A 111 -5.83 15.64 -12.67
CA PRO A 111 -6.21 14.54 -13.58
C PRO A 111 -6.31 14.95 -15.04
N VAL A 112 -6.81 16.15 -15.33
CA VAL A 112 -6.96 16.67 -16.69
C VAL A 112 -5.61 16.86 -17.37
N GLU A 113 -4.61 17.37 -16.64
CA GLU A 113 -3.26 17.59 -17.17
C GLU A 113 -2.52 16.27 -17.38
N ARG A 114 -2.76 15.26 -16.52
CA ARG A 114 -2.15 13.94 -16.66
C ARG A 114 -2.70 13.15 -17.84
N ALA A 115 -3.93 13.43 -18.24
CA ALA A 115 -4.58 12.76 -19.38
C ALA A 115 -4.03 13.24 -20.74
N ASN A 116 -3.34 14.34 -20.78
CA ASN A 116 -2.70 14.92 -21.96
C ASN A 116 -1.21 14.57 -21.98
#